data_e661d439783013484d4c880cffa40c78
#
_entry.id   e661d439783013484d4c880cffa40c78
#
_cell.length_a   1.000
_cell.length_b   1.000
_cell.length_c   1.000
_cell.angle_alpha   90.00
_cell.angle_beta   90.00
_cell.angle_gamma   90.00
#
_symmetry.space_group_name_H-M   'P 1'
#
loop_
_entity.id
_entity.type
_entity.pdbx_description
1 polymer ?
#
loop_
_entity_poly.entity_id
_entity_poly.type
_entity_poly.pdbx_seq_one_letter_code
_entity_poly.pdbx_strand_id
1 'polypeptide(L)'
;MRPLLPALLCLASLVVAQDKPDLRVIDLSAQKERQVVIGAGTASLYQGHPTTLLMPDNRTIFAVWCINHGGSAGPMARSDDGGLNWTRLDATLPKGFATHQNCPSIYRIVDPAGKARLWVFSAALGKRGGPGMPSIMSEDDGKTWKEMPPLNLPCVMTFSSLVRLKDGRTLGLYHRGPGGADKAPLVTLQMITADGGFTWSEPRIVAEVAGKNPCEPYVFRSPDGKELACLLRENTHKGRSLMMFSPDEGATWSTPVETNWGLTGDRHIGVFTSDGRMVVCFRDQALNSPTKGHFVAWVGTYDDLKSGRPGQYRIKLLHHHGKRLGDCGYPGVELLPDGTIVATTYVKYADGPEQNSVVSVRFRLSETDALLKR
;
A
#
# COMPACT_ATOMS: atom_id res chain seq x y z
N MET A 1 35.42 -22.39 -55.32
CA MET A 1 34.33 -22.26 -54.34
C MET A 1 34.98 -22.03 -52.97
N ARG A 2 34.91 -20.85 -52.43
CA ARG A 2 35.39 -20.53 -51.08
C ARG A 2 34.18 -20.55 -50.14
N PRO A 3 34.23 -21.10 -48.94
CA PRO A 3 33.13 -21.07 -48.00
C PRO A 3 33.06 -19.72 -47.30
N LEU A 4 31.86 -19.14 -47.26
CA LEU A 4 31.50 -17.98 -46.47
C LEU A 4 31.32 -18.42 -45.01
N LEU A 5 32.13 -17.84 -44.07
CA LEU A 5 31.90 -17.95 -42.65
C LEU A 5 30.72 -16.99 -42.25
N PRO A 6 29.79 -17.45 -41.42
CA PRO A 6 28.78 -16.55 -40.87
C PRO A 6 29.41 -15.68 -39.76
N ALA A 7 29.22 -14.37 -39.90
CA ALA A 7 29.55 -13.41 -38.86
C ALA A 7 28.57 -13.55 -37.66
N LEU A 8 29.10 -13.96 -36.53
CA LEU A 8 28.36 -13.98 -35.28
C LEU A 8 28.21 -12.54 -34.78
N LEU A 9 27.04 -11.96 -34.92
CA LEU A 9 26.69 -10.70 -34.25
C LEU A 9 26.53 -10.95 -32.71
N CYS A 10 27.55 -10.60 -31.94
CA CYS A 10 27.41 -10.47 -30.49
C CYS A 10 26.53 -9.23 -30.18
N LEU A 11 25.27 -9.45 -29.88
CA LEU A 11 24.43 -8.45 -29.23
C LEU A 11 24.93 -8.26 -27.82
N ALA A 12 25.80 -7.28 -27.60
CA ALA A 12 26.14 -6.78 -26.28
C ALA A 12 24.86 -6.14 -25.68
N SER A 13 24.26 -6.82 -24.71
CA SER A 13 23.22 -6.23 -23.87
C SER A 13 23.84 -5.05 -23.11
N LEU A 14 23.59 -3.83 -23.55
CA LEU A 14 23.85 -2.63 -22.77
C LEU A 14 23.02 -2.74 -21.48
N VAL A 15 23.65 -3.14 -20.38
CA VAL A 15 23.14 -2.88 -19.05
C VAL A 15 23.20 -1.36 -18.88
N VAL A 16 22.10 -0.69 -19.15
CA VAL A 16 21.93 0.73 -18.81
C VAL A 16 22.05 0.79 -17.28
N ALA A 17 23.18 1.34 -16.81
CA ALA A 17 23.33 1.66 -15.40
C ALA A 17 22.12 2.52 -15.04
N GLN A 18 21.33 2.07 -14.03
CA GLN A 18 20.20 2.83 -13.53
C GLN A 18 20.75 4.03 -12.75
N ASP A 19 21.04 5.12 -13.45
CA ASP A 19 21.54 6.34 -12.84
C ASP A 19 20.51 6.80 -11.80
N LYS A 20 20.99 6.93 -10.55
CA LYS A 20 20.25 7.55 -9.45
C LYS A 20 20.03 9.02 -9.86
N PRO A 21 18.78 9.48 -10.03
CA PRO A 21 18.53 10.89 -10.31
C PRO A 21 18.98 11.74 -9.11
N ASP A 22 19.35 12.96 -9.34
CA ASP A 22 19.59 13.95 -8.29
C ASP A 22 18.25 14.38 -7.67
N LEU A 23 17.67 13.47 -6.89
CA LEU A 23 16.41 13.66 -6.19
C LEU A 23 16.70 13.93 -4.71
N ARG A 24 16.48 15.16 -4.27
CA ARG A 24 16.74 15.58 -2.88
C ARG A 24 15.90 14.74 -1.91
N VAL A 25 16.48 14.48 -0.72
CA VAL A 25 15.82 13.78 0.38
C VAL A 25 15.76 14.70 1.59
N ILE A 26 14.54 14.91 2.11
CA ILE A 26 14.29 15.56 3.39
C ILE A 26 14.15 14.49 4.44
N ASP A 27 14.90 14.60 5.55
CA ASP A 27 14.83 13.64 6.64
C ASP A 27 14.00 14.20 7.82
N LEU A 28 12.82 13.64 8.05
CA LEU A 28 11.95 13.93 9.19
C LEU A 28 12.07 12.88 10.30
N SER A 29 12.82 11.80 10.08
CA SER A 29 12.78 10.62 10.96
C SER A 29 13.31 10.87 12.38
N ALA A 30 14.10 11.91 12.59
CA ALA A 30 14.58 12.33 13.91
C ALA A 30 13.59 13.22 14.67
N GLN A 31 12.54 13.77 14.01
CA GLN A 31 11.57 14.69 14.58
C GLN A 31 10.47 13.93 15.34
N LYS A 32 10.75 13.55 16.58
CA LYS A 32 9.88 12.67 17.39
C LYS A 32 8.51 13.29 17.69
N GLU A 33 8.41 14.60 17.75
CA GLU A 33 7.17 15.37 17.92
C GLU A 33 6.15 15.16 16.80
N ARG A 34 6.59 14.65 15.66
CA ARG A 34 5.72 14.29 14.52
C ARG A 34 5.19 12.86 14.60
N GLN A 35 5.70 12.06 15.52
CA GLN A 35 5.45 10.63 15.59
C GLN A 35 4.37 10.33 16.64
N VAL A 36 3.39 9.50 16.26
CA VAL A 36 2.34 9.02 17.17
C VAL A 36 2.36 7.49 17.14
N VAL A 37 2.58 6.86 18.29
CA VAL A 37 2.53 5.40 18.43
C VAL A 37 1.09 4.96 18.60
N ILE A 38 0.56 4.21 17.64
CA ILE A 38 -0.81 3.67 17.62
C ILE A 38 -0.89 2.33 18.35
N GLY A 39 0.10 1.47 18.06
CA GLY A 39 0.24 0.17 18.69
C GLY A 39 1.70 -0.10 19.02
N ALA A 40 2.05 -0.04 20.31
CA ALA A 40 3.42 -0.28 20.75
C ALA A 40 3.81 -1.74 20.61
N GLY A 41 4.98 -2.00 20.04
CA GLY A 41 5.69 -3.26 20.14
C GLY A 41 6.35 -3.40 21.50
N THR A 42 6.61 -4.62 21.92
CA THR A 42 7.40 -4.94 23.11
C THR A 42 8.52 -5.89 22.74
N ALA A 43 9.34 -6.31 23.69
CA ALA A 43 10.39 -7.32 23.43
C ALA A 43 9.84 -8.67 22.89
N SER A 44 8.58 -8.98 23.19
CA SER A 44 7.88 -10.22 22.78
C SER A 44 6.71 -10.00 21.82
N LEU A 45 6.31 -8.76 21.56
CA LEU A 45 5.14 -8.44 20.74
C LEU A 45 5.54 -7.57 19.55
N TYR A 46 5.34 -8.10 18.37
CA TYR A 46 5.54 -7.40 17.10
C TYR A 46 4.18 -6.93 16.57
N GLN A 47 4.05 -5.65 16.27
CA GLN A 47 2.89 -5.04 15.60
C GLN A 47 3.23 -4.83 14.13
N GLY A 48 2.41 -5.36 13.19
CA GLY A 48 2.76 -5.37 11.77
C GLY A 48 1.61 -4.99 10.83
N HIS A 49 1.96 -4.63 9.61
CA HIS A 49 1.10 -4.45 8.44
C HIS A 49 -0.19 -3.65 8.70
N PRO A 50 -0.12 -2.37 9.10
CA PRO A 50 -1.32 -1.56 9.27
C PRO A 50 -1.94 -1.14 7.96
N THR A 51 -3.24 -0.87 7.98
CA THR A 51 -3.95 -0.03 7.03
C THR A 51 -4.79 0.97 7.79
N THR A 52 -5.05 2.14 7.19
CA THR A 52 -5.90 3.19 7.78
C THR A 52 -7.07 3.54 6.88
N LEU A 53 -8.05 4.21 7.45
CA LEU A 53 -9.22 4.75 6.76
C LEU A 53 -9.66 6.04 7.43
N LEU A 54 -9.60 7.15 6.71
CA LEU A 54 -10.21 8.43 7.10
C LEU A 54 -11.71 8.39 6.79
N MET A 55 -12.53 8.72 7.78
CA MET A 55 -13.97 8.80 7.62
C MET A 55 -14.40 10.11 6.93
N PRO A 56 -15.64 10.17 6.37
CA PRO A 56 -16.14 11.36 5.67
C PRO A 56 -16.28 12.63 6.52
N ASP A 57 -16.21 12.52 7.86
CA ASP A 57 -16.12 13.66 8.76
C ASP A 57 -14.75 14.37 8.71
N ASN A 58 -13.81 13.82 7.94
CA ASN A 58 -12.44 14.30 7.76
C ASN A 58 -11.63 14.41 9.06
N ARG A 59 -11.99 13.65 10.08
CA ARG A 59 -11.40 13.71 11.41
C ARG A 59 -11.21 12.32 12.03
N THR A 60 -12.22 11.47 11.93
CA THR A 60 -12.16 10.10 12.46
C THR A 60 -11.29 9.24 11.55
N ILE A 61 -10.29 8.57 12.14
CA ILE A 61 -9.40 7.63 11.43
C ILE A 61 -9.47 6.28 12.13
N PHE A 62 -9.68 5.21 11.37
CA PHE A 62 -9.49 3.83 11.83
C PHE A 62 -8.11 3.34 11.41
N ALA A 63 -7.48 2.52 12.26
CA ALA A 63 -6.29 1.75 11.94
C ALA A 63 -6.52 0.29 12.31
N VAL A 64 -6.19 -0.64 11.43
CA VAL A 64 -6.24 -2.08 11.67
C VAL A 64 -4.90 -2.70 11.28
N TRP A 65 -4.43 -3.69 12.05
CA TRP A 65 -3.14 -4.33 11.77
C TRP A 65 -3.09 -5.78 12.25
N CYS A 66 -1.99 -6.46 11.98
CA CYS A 66 -1.76 -7.83 12.44
C CYS A 66 -0.65 -7.91 13.51
N ILE A 67 -0.69 -8.98 14.28
CA ILE A 67 0.40 -9.37 15.18
C ILE A 67 1.41 -10.19 14.38
N ASN A 68 2.69 -9.92 14.56
CA ASN A 68 3.81 -10.48 13.80
C ASN A 68 3.80 -10.12 12.31
N HIS A 69 4.82 -10.53 11.59
CA HIS A 69 4.94 -10.31 10.15
C HIS A 69 3.97 -11.22 9.38
N GLY A 70 2.77 -10.71 9.09
CA GLY A 70 1.71 -11.47 8.41
C GLY A 70 1.06 -12.56 9.27
N GLY A 71 1.02 -12.36 10.57
CA GLY A 71 0.33 -13.25 11.52
C GLY A 71 -1.14 -12.86 11.74
N SER A 72 -1.64 -13.16 12.95
CA SER A 72 -3.05 -12.97 13.31
C SER A 72 -3.48 -11.51 13.21
N ALA A 73 -4.64 -11.26 12.60
CA ALA A 73 -5.36 -10.01 12.71
C ALA A 73 -5.91 -9.84 14.16
N GLY A 74 -6.64 -8.78 14.42
CA GLY A 74 -7.31 -8.57 15.71
C GLY A 74 -7.13 -7.17 16.24
N PRO A 75 -5.92 -6.57 16.24
CA PRO A 75 -5.76 -5.20 16.68
C PRO A 75 -6.47 -4.20 15.75
N MET A 76 -7.26 -3.32 16.36
CA MET A 76 -7.88 -2.16 15.73
C MET A 76 -7.86 -0.98 16.69
N ALA A 77 -7.67 0.22 16.16
CA ALA A 77 -7.79 1.45 16.93
C ALA A 77 -8.55 2.52 16.13
N ARG A 78 -9.13 3.47 16.85
CA ARG A 78 -9.83 4.62 16.32
C ARG A 78 -9.26 5.90 16.92
N SER A 79 -9.09 6.89 16.09
CA SER A 79 -8.82 8.28 16.48
C SER A 79 -10.02 9.13 16.10
N ASP A 80 -10.40 10.06 17.00
CA ASP A 80 -11.47 11.05 16.78
C ASP A 80 -10.92 12.47 16.61
N ASP A 81 -9.60 12.61 16.47
CA ASP A 81 -8.91 13.92 16.44
C ASP A 81 -7.85 14.01 15.32
N GLY A 82 -8.07 13.29 14.22
CA GLY A 82 -7.16 13.31 13.07
C GLY A 82 -5.85 12.58 13.32
N GLY A 83 -5.84 11.55 14.17
CA GLY A 83 -4.68 10.69 14.40
C GLY A 83 -3.72 11.19 15.48
N LEU A 84 -4.14 12.10 16.37
CA LEU A 84 -3.32 12.55 17.51
C LEU A 84 -3.43 11.60 18.70
N ASN A 85 -4.66 11.17 19.02
CA ASN A 85 -4.94 10.22 20.08
C ASN A 85 -5.71 9.02 19.54
N TRP A 86 -5.43 7.83 20.10
CA TRP A 86 -5.99 6.57 19.61
C TRP A 86 -6.58 5.74 20.75
N THR A 87 -7.78 5.20 20.51
CA THR A 87 -8.48 4.29 21.41
C THR A 87 -8.53 2.89 20.78
N ARG A 88 -8.12 1.88 21.53
CA ARG A 88 -8.17 0.47 21.10
C ARG A 88 -9.62 -0.04 21.07
N LEU A 89 -9.98 -0.78 20.03
CA LEU A 89 -11.31 -1.34 19.81
C LEU A 89 -11.36 -2.87 19.93
N ASP A 90 -10.26 -3.53 20.20
CA ASP A 90 -10.13 -5.00 20.17
C ASP A 90 -11.22 -5.74 20.92
N ALA A 91 -11.61 -5.21 22.10
CA ALA A 91 -12.63 -5.82 22.95
C ALA A 91 -14.05 -5.77 22.35
N THR A 92 -14.29 -4.93 21.34
CA THR A 92 -15.59 -4.74 20.68
C THR A 92 -15.70 -5.50 19.37
N LEU A 93 -14.60 -6.11 18.92
CA LEU A 93 -14.55 -6.85 17.66
C LEU A 93 -15.07 -8.29 17.83
N PRO A 94 -15.57 -8.91 16.75
CA PRO A 94 -15.91 -10.32 16.75
C PRO A 94 -14.72 -11.20 17.17
N LYS A 95 -14.95 -12.19 18.04
CA LYS A 95 -13.87 -13.06 18.54
C LYS A 95 -13.12 -13.80 17.44
N GLY A 96 -13.81 -14.18 16.37
CA GLY A 96 -13.21 -14.86 15.23
C GLY A 96 -12.24 -14.00 14.45
N PHE A 97 -12.35 -12.66 14.53
CA PHE A 97 -11.41 -11.78 13.83
C PHE A 97 -9.95 -12.02 14.22
N ALA A 98 -9.67 -12.41 15.44
CA ALA A 98 -8.32 -12.78 15.89
C ALA A 98 -7.75 -14.04 15.20
N THR A 99 -8.59 -14.84 14.54
CA THR A 99 -8.16 -16.02 13.76
C THR A 99 -7.86 -15.68 12.29
N HIS A 100 -8.28 -14.51 11.81
CA HIS A 100 -7.91 -14.02 10.49
C HIS A 100 -6.39 -13.76 10.43
N GLN A 101 -5.81 -13.83 9.25
CA GLN A 101 -4.36 -13.73 9.06
C GLN A 101 -4.01 -12.67 8.05
N ASN A 102 -2.78 -12.19 8.17
CA ASN A 102 -2.04 -11.43 7.19
C ASN A 102 -2.72 -10.19 6.61
N CYS A 103 -2.15 -9.04 6.89
CA CYS A 103 -2.44 -7.74 6.28
C CYS A 103 -3.93 -7.37 6.24
N PRO A 104 -4.64 -7.36 7.40
CA PRO A 104 -6.03 -6.90 7.41
C PRO A 104 -6.10 -5.51 6.81
N SER A 105 -7.04 -5.31 5.88
CA SER A 105 -7.17 -4.05 5.15
C SER A 105 -8.58 -3.49 5.31
N ILE A 106 -8.68 -2.25 5.81
CA ILE A 106 -9.94 -1.57 6.09
C ILE A 106 -10.35 -0.68 4.92
N TYR A 107 -11.63 -0.74 4.56
CA TYR A 107 -12.22 0.04 3.48
C TYR A 107 -13.64 0.52 3.82
N ARG A 108 -14.02 1.65 3.25
CA ARG A 108 -15.39 2.12 3.20
C ARG A 108 -15.94 1.88 1.80
N ILE A 109 -16.87 0.94 1.67
CA ILE A 109 -17.52 0.61 0.41
C ILE A 109 -18.92 1.24 0.41
N VAL A 110 -19.22 1.99 -0.65
CA VAL A 110 -20.53 2.59 -0.86
C VAL A 110 -21.19 1.88 -2.04
N ASP A 111 -22.32 1.23 -1.80
CA ASP A 111 -23.07 0.55 -2.85
C ASP A 111 -23.70 1.54 -3.86
N PRO A 112 -24.20 1.08 -5.00
CA PRO A 112 -24.83 1.95 -6.00
C PRO A 112 -26.07 2.72 -5.47
N ALA A 113 -26.73 2.21 -4.43
CA ALA A 113 -27.85 2.88 -3.76
C ALA A 113 -27.40 3.96 -2.75
N GLY A 114 -26.07 4.12 -2.55
CA GLY A 114 -25.49 5.11 -1.65
C GLY A 114 -25.29 4.64 -0.20
N LYS A 115 -25.63 3.39 0.14
CA LYS A 115 -25.40 2.87 1.49
C LYS A 115 -23.92 2.54 1.68
N ALA A 116 -23.33 3.14 2.70
CA ALA A 116 -21.92 2.92 3.08
C ALA A 116 -21.81 1.81 4.13
N ARG A 117 -20.72 1.04 4.03
CA ARG A 117 -20.32 0.04 5.02
C ARG A 117 -18.80 0.05 5.18
N LEU A 118 -18.35 -0.22 6.40
CA LEU A 118 -16.93 -0.45 6.66
C LEU A 118 -16.65 -1.96 6.57
N TRP A 119 -15.61 -2.30 5.86
CA TRP A 119 -15.14 -3.67 5.70
C TRP A 119 -13.68 -3.78 6.13
N VAL A 120 -13.34 -4.86 6.82
CA VAL A 120 -11.95 -5.30 6.99
C VAL A 120 -11.82 -6.68 6.37
N PHE A 121 -11.09 -6.75 5.27
CA PHE A 121 -10.74 -8.01 4.63
C PHE A 121 -9.39 -8.49 5.14
N SER A 122 -9.21 -9.80 5.23
CA SER A 122 -7.96 -10.47 5.62
C SER A 122 -7.63 -11.59 4.64
N ALA A 123 -6.38 -12.06 4.63
CA ALA A 123 -5.95 -12.94 3.55
C ALA A 123 -6.23 -14.42 3.78
N ALA A 124 -6.41 -14.87 5.02
CA ALA A 124 -6.66 -16.26 5.33
C ALA A 124 -7.38 -16.42 6.67
N LEU A 125 -7.99 -17.58 6.87
CA LEU A 125 -8.57 -18.03 8.13
C LEU A 125 -7.69 -19.13 8.71
N GLY A 126 -7.17 -18.93 9.91
CA GLY A 126 -6.41 -19.92 10.67
C GLY A 126 -4.95 -20.15 10.22
N LYS A 127 -4.62 -20.04 8.96
CA LYS A 127 -3.25 -20.21 8.42
C LYS A 127 -2.94 -19.22 7.32
N ARG A 128 -1.73 -18.64 7.35
CA ARG A 128 -1.21 -17.83 6.26
C ARG A 128 -1.16 -18.65 4.96
N GLY A 129 -1.65 -18.06 3.86
CA GLY A 129 -1.67 -18.70 2.53
C GLY A 129 -2.72 -19.79 2.36
N GLY A 130 -3.61 -19.96 3.34
CA GLY A 130 -4.79 -20.83 3.21
C GLY A 130 -5.83 -20.25 2.24
N PRO A 131 -6.83 -21.06 1.83
CA PRO A 131 -7.93 -20.57 1.02
C PRO A 131 -8.80 -19.61 1.83
N GLY A 132 -9.43 -18.69 1.13
CA GLY A 132 -10.41 -17.78 1.69
C GLY A 132 -9.86 -16.39 1.98
N MET A 133 -10.77 -15.43 1.86
CA MET A 133 -10.57 -14.03 2.22
C MET A 133 -11.66 -13.68 3.23
N PRO A 134 -11.44 -13.97 4.54
CA PRO A 134 -12.41 -13.67 5.58
C PRO A 134 -12.53 -12.16 5.78
N SER A 135 -13.66 -11.72 6.29
CA SER A 135 -13.89 -10.30 6.57
C SER A 135 -14.79 -10.09 7.77
N ILE A 136 -14.70 -8.89 8.33
CA ILE A 136 -15.68 -8.31 9.26
C ILE A 136 -16.27 -7.05 8.66
N MET A 137 -17.49 -6.71 9.03
CA MET A 137 -18.21 -5.57 8.45
C MET A 137 -18.98 -4.81 9.54
N SER A 138 -19.06 -3.49 9.35
CA SER A 138 -19.85 -2.57 10.14
C SER A 138 -20.82 -1.79 9.25
N GLU A 139 -22.08 -1.60 9.72
CA GLU A 139 -23.12 -0.79 9.08
C GLU A 139 -23.42 0.49 9.86
N ASP A 140 -22.69 0.78 10.93
CA ASP A 140 -22.91 1.87 11.88
C ASP A 140 -21.64 2.71 12.15
N ASP A 141 -20.83 2.90 11.11
CA ASP A 141 -19.58 3.66 11.13
C ASP A 141 -18.56 3.15 12.18
N GLY A 142 -18.47 1.82 12.30
CA GLY A 142 -17.48 1.15 13.13
C GLY A 142 -17.82 1.05 14.61
N LYS A 143 -19.06 1.30 15.02
CA LYS A 143 -19.53 1.11 16.41
C LYS A 143 -19.69 -0.37 16.75
N THR A 144 -20.26 -1.13 15.84
CA THR A 144 -20.38 -2.58 15.96
C THR A 144 -19.87 -3.29 14.72
N TRP A 145 -19.36 -4.51 14.89
CA TRP A 145 -18.77 -5.31 13.83
C TRP A 145 -19.34 -6.72 13.84
N LYS A 146 -19.52 -7.32 12.68
CA LYS A 146 -19.95 -8.72 12.53
C LYS A 146 -19.05 -9.46 11.55
N GLU A 147 -18.84 -10.74 11.79
CA GLU A 147 -18.17 -11.63 10.84
C GLU A 147 -19.05 -11.85 9.62
N MET A 148 -18.38 -11.93 8.47
CA MET A 148 -19.01 -12.19 7.19
C MET A 148 -18.51 -13.52 6.61
N PRO A 149 -19.32 -14.20 5.79
CA PRO A 149 -18.85 -15.36 5.06
C PRO A 149 -17.59 -15.04 4.27
N PRO A 150 -16.54 -15.88 4.33
CA PRO A 150 -15.31 -15.64 3.58
C PRO A 150 -15.55 -15.75 2.08
N LEU A 151 -14.86 -14.91 1.30
CA LEU A 151 -14.72 -15.15 -0.13
C LEU A 151 -13.79 -16.35 -0.32
N ASN A 152 -14.27 -17.39 -1.01
CA ASN A 152 -13.49 -18.62 -1.20
C ASN A 152 -12.42 -18.44 -2.30
N LEU A 153 -11.42 -17.61 -2.02
CA LEU A 153 -10.36 -17.22 -2.94
C LEU A 153 -8.99 -17.58 -2.37
N PRO A 154 -8.14 -18.27 -3.15
CA PRO A 154 -6.76 -18.47 -2.75
C PRO A 154 -6.01 -17.12 -2.83
N CYS A 155 -5.54 -16.63 -1.69
CA CYS A 155 -4.74 -15.40 -1.62
C CYS A 155 -3.78 -15.44 -0.43
N VAL A 156 -2.62 -14.79 -0.57
CA VAL A 156 -1.68 -14.57 0.52
C VAL A 156 -1.96 -13.25 1.21
N MET A 157 -2.38 -12.27 0.42
CA MET A 157 -2.83 -10.96 0.87
C MET A 157 -4.20 -10.66 0.29
N THR A 158 -5.02 -9.98 1.09
CA THR A 158 -6.35 -9.53 0.70
C THR A 158 -6.27 -8.39 -0.34
N PHE A 159 -7.41 -7.77 -0.65
CA PHE A 159 -7.43 -6.56 -1.47
C PHE A 159 -6.38 -5.57 -0.98
N SER A 160 -5.50 -5.21 -1.88
CA SER A 160 -4.44 -4.24 -1.61
C SER A 160 -4.93 -2.81 -1.77
N SER A 161 -5.91 -2.60 -2.63
CA SER A 161 -6.59 -1.32 -2.80
C SER A 161 -7.96 -1.50 -3.44
N LEU A 162 -8.87 -0.58 -3.15
CA LEU A 162 -10.19 -0.47 -3.77
C LEU A 162 -10.34 0.90 -4.41
N VAL A 163 -11.12 0.98 -5.50
CA VAL A 163 -11.52 2.24 -6.11
C VAL A 163 -13.00 2.20 -6.51
N ARG A 164 -13.75 3.25 -6.20
CA ARG A 164 -15.11 3.40 -6.66
C ARG A 164 -15.13 3.77 -8.14
N LEU A 165 -15.88 3.03 -8.95
CA LEU A 165 -16.08 3.28 -10.36
C LEU A 165 -17.16 4.37 -10.58
N LYS A 166 -17.18 4.95 -11.78
CA LYS A 166 -18.15 6.01 -12.14
C LYS A 166 -19.61 5.55 -12.11
N ASP A 167 -19.83 4.25 -12.32
CA ASP A 167 -21.17 3.63 -12.25
C ASP A 167 -21.61 3.24 -10.83
N GLY A 168 -20.80 3.57 -9.81
CA GLY A 168 -21.08 3.30 -8.41
C GLY A 168 -20.61 1.94 -7.90
N ARG A 169 -20.20 1.03 -8.78
CA ARG A 169 -19.55 -0.23 -8.38
C ARG A 169 -18.17 0.03 -7.75
N THR A 170 -17.61 -0.98 -7.10
CA THR A 170 -16.25 -0.90 -6.55
C THR A 170 -15.36 -1.96 -7.17
N LEU A 171 -14.20 -1.54 -7.66
CA LEU A 171 -13.14 -2.40 -8.18
C LEU A 171 -12.12 -2.63 -7.07
N GLY A 172 -11.74 -3.90 -6.86
CA GLY A 172 -10.71 -4.32 -5.93
C GLY A 172 -9.56 -5.03 -6.64
N LEU A 173 -8.34 -4.70 -6.26
CA LEU A 173 -7.12 -5.35 -6.74
C LEU A 173 -6.41 -6.10 -5.61
N TYR A 174 -5.93 -7.30 -5.92
CA TYR A 174 -5.10 -8.13 -5.06
C TYR A 174 -4.09 -8.93 -5.89
N HIS A 175 -3.26 -9.74 -5.25
CA HIS A 175 -2.32 -10.60 -5.97
C HIS A 175 -2.34 -12.03 -5.44
N ARG A 176 -1.89 -12.96 -6.27
CA ARG A 176 -1.63 -14.36 -5.89
C ARG A 176 -0.50 -14.95 -6.73
N GLY A 177 0.09 -16.02 -6.23
CA GLY A 177 0.94 -16.92 -6.99
C GLY A 177 0.23 -18.23 -7.29
N PRO A 178 0.89 -19.19 -7.96
CA PRO A 178 0.37 -20.51 -8.21
C PRO A 178 -0.10 -21.19 -6.91
N GLY A 179 -1.30 -21.74 -6.91
CA GLY A 179 -1.89 -22.36 -5.73
C GLY A 179 -2.22 -21.42 -4.57
N GLY A 180 -2.30 -20.10 -4.83
CA GLY A 180 -2.60 -19.10 -3.82
C GLY A 180 -1.43 -18.71 -2.91
N ALA A 181 -0.26 -19.31 -3.07
CA ALA A 181 0.92 -19.01 -2.26
C ALA A 181 1.65 -17.74 -2.75
N ASP A 182 2.38 -17.09 -1.82
CA ASP A 182 3.26 -15.95 -2.15
C ASP A 182 4.60 -16.43 -2.74
N LYS A 183 4.48 -17.08 -3.88
CA LYS A 183 5.63 -17.60 -4.65
C LYS A 183 5.59 -17.03 -6.06
N ALA A 184 6.74 -16.94 -6.67
CA ALA A 184 6.86 -16.54 -8.08
C ALA A 184 6.37 -17.66 -9.02
N PRO A 185 5.74 -17.32 -10.19
CA PRO A 185 5.39 -15.95 -10.59
C PRO A 185 4.16 -15.44 -9.86
N LEU A 186 4.22 -14.17 -9.43
CA LEU A 186 3.04 -13.48 -8.90
C LEU A 186 2.30 -12.78 -10.03
N VAL A 187 0.97 -12.71 -9.90
CA VAL A 187 0.10 -11.99 -10.82
C VAL A 187 -0.86 -11.11 -10.03
N THR A 188 -1.23 -9.97 -10.62
CA THR A 188 -2.24 -9.08 -10.03
C THR A 188 -3.61 -9.39 -10.64
N LEU A 189 -4.62 -9.46 -9.78
CA LEU A 189 -5.99 -9.78 -10.15
C LEU A 189 -6.95 -8.65 -9.75
N GLN A 190 -8.04 -8.59 -10.50
CA GLN A 190 -9.15 -7.65 -10.32
C GLN A 190 -10.45 -8.40 -10.03
N MET A 191 -11.26 -7.84 -9.16
CA MET A 191 -12.64 -8.21 -8.92
C MET A 191 -13.51 -6.95 -8.78
N ILE A 192 -14.81 -7.09 -9.01
CA ILE A 192 -15.77 -5.97 -8.92
C ILE A 192 -16.95 -6.40 -8.06
N THR A 193 -17.38 -5.52 -7.16
CA THR A 193 -18.62 -5.65 -6.40
C THR A 193 -19.64 -4.59 -6.83
N ALA A 194 -20.91 -4.99 -6.95
CA ALA A 194 -22.03 -4.12 -7.27
C ALA A 194 -23.02 -3.97 -6.12
N ASP A 195 -22.81 -4.64 -4.99
CA ASP A 195 -23.72 -4.72 -3.86
C ASP A 195 -23.13 -4.21 -2.54
N GLY A 196 -22.02 -3.47 -2.63
CA GLY A 196 -21.37 -2.89 -1.46
C GLY A 196 -20.45 -3.86 -0.70
N GLY A 197 -19.90 -4.87 -1.39
CA GLY A 197 -18.87 -5.76 -0.85
C GLY A 197 -19.35 -7.15 -0.45
N PHE A 198 -20.65 -7.46 -0.58
CA PHE A 198 -21.20 -8.77 -0.21
C PHE A 198 -20.84 -9.87 -1.21
N THR A 199 -20.93 -9.56 -2.50
CA THR A 199 -20.52 -10.46 -3.58
C THR A 199 -19.50 -9.78 -4.51
N TRP A 200 -18.65 -10.59 -5.12
CA TRP A 200 -17.60 -10.14 -6.00
C TRP A 200 -17.60 -10.98 -7.27
N SER A 201 -17.24 -10.35 -8.39
CA SER A 201 -17.07 -11.04 -9.67
C SER A 201 -15.97 -12.11 -9.58
N GLU A 202 -15.93 -13.01 -10.56
CA GLU A 202 -14.77 -13.90 -10.74
C GLU A 202 -13.47 -13.09 -10.91
N PRO A 203 -12.35 -13.59 -10.33
CA PRO A 203 -11.06 -12.94 -10.46
C PRO A 203 -10.55 -12.91 -11.89
N ARG A 204 -10.10 -11.75 -12.37
CA ARG A 204 -9.46 -11.58 -13.67
C ARG A 204 -8.01 -11.13 -13.52
N ILE A 205 -7.05 -11.80 -14.16
CA ILE A 205 -5.65 -11.35 -14.20
C ILE A 205 -5.59 -10.05 -14.99
N VAL A 206 -4.96 -9.03 -14.43
CA VAL A 206 -4.78 -7.69 -15.02
C VAL A 206 -3.32 -7.28 -15.15
N ALA A 207 -2.41 -7.93 -14.42
CA ALA A 207 -0.97 -7.77 -14.62
C ALA A 207 -0.27 -9.12 -14.45
N GLU A 208 0.41 -9.54 -15.51
CA GLU A 208 1.34 -10.65 -15.56
C GLU A 208 2.51 -10.23 -16.45
N VAL A 209 3.74 -10.33 -15.94
CA VAL A 209 4.94 -9.84 -16.63
C VAL A 209 6.03 -10.91 -16.55
N ALA A 210 6.49 -11.36 -17.70
CA ALA A 210 7.55 -12.37 -17.79
C ALA A 210 8.82 -11.93 -17.00
N GLY A 211 9.29 -12.81 -16.12
CA GLY A 211 10.47 -12.55 -15.28
C GLY A 211 10.30 -11.54 -14.16
N LYS A 212 9.08 -11.03 -13.92
CA LYS A 212 8.73 -10.11 -12.83
C LYS A 212 7.57 -10.64 -12.00
N ASN A 213 7.39 -10.09 -10.81
CA ASN A 213 6.34 -10.48 -9.87
C ASN A 213 5.52 -9.25 -9.46
N PRO A 214 4.57 -8.78 -10.32
CA PRO A 214 3.68 -7.67 -9.99
C PRO A 214 2.73 -8.05 -8.85
N CYS A 215 2.82 -7.33 -7.74
CA CYS A 215 2.00 -7.58 -6.54
C CYS A 215 1.68 -6.30 -5.78
N GLU A 216 0.90 -6.42 -4.72
CA GLU A 216 0.53 -5.33 -3.81
C GLU A 216 0.03 -4.07 -4.56
N PRO A 217 -0.98 -4.20 -5.44
CA PRO A 217 -1.47 -3.12 -6.28
C PRO A 217 -2.05 -1.96 -5.47
N TYR A 218 -1.72 -0.74 -5.86
CA TYR A 218 -2.37 0.50 -5.40
C TYR A 218 -3.06 1.18 -6.58
N VAL A 219 -4.38 1.05 -6.66
CA VAL A 219 -5.21 1.68 -7.68
C VAL A 219 -5.79 3.00 -7.19
N PHE A 220 -5.76 4.00 -8.04
CA PHE A 220 -6.33 5.32 -7.78
C PHE A 220 -6.79 5.97 -9.09
N ARG A 221 -7.63 6.99 -8.97
CA ARG A 221 -8.13 7.76 -10.11
C ARG A 221 -7.21 8.94 -10.40
N SER A 222 -6.97 9.23 -11.68
CA SER A 222 -6.25 10.45 -12.11
C SER A 222 -6.96 11.72 -11.60
N PRO A 223 -6.24 12.83 -11.38
CA PRO A 223 -6.83 14.08 -10.88
C PRO A 223 -7.94 14.65 -11.78
N ASP A 224 -7.85 14.42 -13.08
CA ASP A 224 -8.87 14.84 -14.05
C ASP A 224 -10.05 13.85 -14.15
N GLY A 225 -10.03 12.76 -13.40
CA GLY A 225 -11.06 11.74 -13.34
C GLY A 225 -11.18 10.84 -14.57
N LYS A 226 -10.29 10.94 -15.57
CA LYS A 226 -10.47 10.26 -16.85
C LYS A 226 -9.98 8.82 -16.88
N GLU A 227 -8.96 8.48 -16.10
CA GLU A 227 -8.37 7.15 -16.09
C GLU A 227 -8.11 6.65 -14.67
N LEU A 228 -7.95 5.35 -14.52
CA LEU A 228 -7.38 4.72 -13.34
C LEU A 228 -5.90 4.49 -13.57
N ALA A 229 -5.10 4.70 -12.54
CA ALA A 229 -3.68 4.34 -12.50
C ALA A 229 -3.46 3.31 -11.40
N CYS A 230 -2.48 2.42 -11.58
CA CYS A 230 -2.11 1.43 -10.59
C CYS A 230 -0.59 1.35 -10.46
N LEU A 231 -0.09 1.54 -9.23
CA LEU A 231 1.28 1.24 -8.86
C LEU A 231 1.37 -0.20 -8.33
N LEU A 232 2.43 -0.91 -8.69
CA LEU A 232 2.64 -2.30 -8.34
C LEU A 232 4.05 -2.47 -7.77
N ARG A 233 4.16 -3.17 -6.65
CA ARG A 233 5.44 -3.68 -6.21
C ARG A 233 5.96 -4.70 -7.21
N GLU A 234 7.28 -4.67 -7.48
CA GLU A 234 7.98 -5.73 -8.21
C GLU A 234 8.74 -6.58 -7.18
N ASN A 235 8.23 -7.78 -6.88
CA ASN A 235 8.66 -8.58 -5.73
C ASN A 235 10.00 -9.30 -5.90
N THR A 236 10.59 -9.31 -7.09
CA THR A 236 11.96 -9.83 -7.28
C THR A 236 13.02 -8.84 -6.83
N HIS A 237 12.68 -7.55 -6.73
CA HIS A 237 13.59 -6.43 -6.43
C HIS A 237 14.79 -6.33 -7.39
N LYS A 238 14.67 -6.90 -8.60
CA LYS A 238 15.70 -6.81 -9.64
C LYS A 238 15.55 -5.60 -10.55
N GLY A 239 14.39 -4.95 -10.52
CA GLY A 239 14.04 -3.76 -11.29
C GLY A 239 13.37 -2.72 -10.44
N ARG A 240 12.68 -1.79 -11.10
CA ARG A 240 11.85 -0.78 -10.45
C ARG A 240 10.46 -1.32 -10.17
N SER A 241 9.69 -0.63 -9.35
CA SER A 241 8.25 -0.86 -9.25
C SER A 241 7.57 -0.66 -10.59
N LEU A 242 6.36 -1.18 -10.74
CA LEU A 242 5.63 -1.15 -12.00
C LEU A 242 4.43 -0.19 -11.90
N MET A 243 3.96 0.27 -13.06
CA MET A 243 2.72 1.04 -13.19
C MET A 243 1.95 0.62 -14.43
N MET A 244 0.63 0.71 -14.35
CA MET A 244 -0.29 0.47 -15.46
C MET A 244 -1.49 1.41 -15.38
N PHE A 245 -2.20 1.59 -16.48
CA PHE A 245 -3.29 2.54 -16.63
C PHE A 245 -4.52 1.89 -17.26
N SER A 246 -5.71 2.38 -16.91
CA SER A 246 -6.98 1.98 -17.51
C SER A 246 -7.80 3.22 -17.89
N PRO A 247 -8.13 3.41 -19.16
CA PRO A 247 -8.95 4.54 -19.63
C PRO A 247 -10.46 4.29 -19.48
N ASP A 248 -10.87 3.08 -19.10
CA ASP A 248 -12.24 2.54 -19.22
C ASP A 248 -12.72 1.85 -17.93
N GLU A 249 -12.43 2.45 -16.78
CA GLU A 249 -12.89 1.99 -15.47
C GLU A 249 -12.48 0.54 -15.14
N GLY A 250 -11.27 0.13 -15.56
CA GLY A 250 -10.75 -1.21 -15.30
C GLY A 250 -11.23 -2.27 -16.29
N ALA A 251 -11.98 -1.92 -17.35
CA ALA A 251 -12.36 -2.90 -18.39
C ALA A 251 -11.11 -3.40 -19.13
N THR A 252 -10.19 -2.50 -19.47
CA THR A 252 -8.86 -2.85 -19.99
C THR A 252 -7.74 -2.18 -19.17
N TRP A 253 -6.54 -2.76 -19.22
CA TRP A 253 -5.34 -2.23 -18.60
C TRP A 253 -4.18 -2.21 -19.59
N SER A 254 -3.35 -1.18 -19.53
CA SER A 254 -2.10 -1.16 -20.28
C SER A 254 -1.13 -2.24 -19.78
N THR A 255 -0.19 -2.65 -20.62
CA THR A 255 0.94 -3.48 -20.17
C THR A 255 1.69 -2.73 -19.05
N PRO A 256 2.01 -3.40 -17.92
CA PRO A 256 2.79 -2.77 -16.87
C PRO A 256 4.18 -2.36 -17.35
N VAL A 257 4.58 -1.14 -17.04
CA VAL A 257 5.92 -0.58 -17.31
C VAL A 257 6.61 -0.18 -16.00
N GLU A 258 7.93 -0.06 -16.01
CA GLU A 258 8.66 0.37 -14.82
C GLU A 258 8.35 1.84 -14.47
N THR A 259 8.23 2.13 -13.17
CA THR A 259 8.14 3.49 -12.65
C THR A 259 9.48 4.22 -12.75
N ASN A 260 9.51 5.52 -12.40
CA ASN A 260 10.77 6.22 -12.17
C ASN A 260 11.49 5.64 -10.91
N TRP A 261 12.79 5.94 -10.79
CA TRP A 261 13.61 5.49 -9.65
C TRP A 261 13.03 5.93 -8.29
N GLY A 262 12.51 7.15 -8.21
CA GLY A 262 11.99 7.74 -6.98
C GLY A 262 10.80 6.99 -6.37
N LEU A 263 10.06 6.24 -7.18
CA LEU A 263 8.90 5.41 -6.76
C LEU A 263 9.24 3.92 -6.59
N THR A 264 10.52 3.53 -6.66
CA THR A 264 10.90 2.13 -6.50
C THR A 264 10.78 1.70 -5.05
N GLY A 265 9.82 0.83 -4.75
CA GLY A 265 9.59 0.37 -3.38
C GLY A 265 8.46 -0.66 -3.25
N ASP A 266 8.09 -0.94 -2.01
CA ASP A 266 7.10 -1.95 -1.65
C ASP A 266 5.87 -1.30 -1.03
N ARG A 267 4.68 -1.76 -1.49
CA ARG A 267 3.38 -1.35 -0.93
C ARG A 267 3.16 0.16 -0.97
N HIS A 268 2.86 0.66 -2.13
CA HIS A 268 2.54 2.08 -2.36
C HIS A 268 1.13 2.41 -1.87
N ILE A 269 0.98 3.53 -1.19
CA ILE A 269 -0.30 4.21 -0.92
C ILE A 269 -0.04 5.71 -0.97
N GLY A 270 -0.97 6.49 -1.52
CA GLY A 270 -0.75 7.93 -1.63
C GLY A 270 -2.03 8.75 -1.59
N VAL A 271 -1.83 10.06 -1.56
CA VAL A 271 -2.89 11.07 -1.59
C VAL A 271 -2.54 12.18 -2.57
N PHE A 272 -3.56 12.85 -3.11
CA PHE A 272 -3.42 14.09 -3.85
C PHE A 272 -3.66 15.27 -2.91
N THR A 273 -2.74 16.21 -2.88
CA THR A 273 -2.86 17.44 -2.10
C THR A 273 -3.60 18.53 -2.89
N SER A 274 -4.11 19.55 -2.19
CA SER A 274 -4.91 20.62 -2.81
C SER A 274 -4.15 21.47 -3.83
N ASP A 275 -2.82 21.44 -3.80
CA ASP A 275 -1.95 22.12 -4.78
C ASP A 275 -1.63 21.26 -6.03
N GLY A 276 -2.32 20.11 -6.18
CA GLY A 276 -2.21 19.22 -7.33
C GLY A 276 -1.04 18.25 -7.29
N ARG A 277 -0.26 18.24 -6.19
CA ARG A 277 0.81 17.26 -6.01
C ARG A 277 0.28 15.93 -5.49
N MET A 278 1.05 14.89 -5.72
CA MET A 278 0.84 13.55 -5.21
C MET A 278 1.94 13.21 -4.21
N VAL A 279 1.54 12.65 -3.06
CA VAL A 279 2.45 12.11 -2.04
C VAL A 279 2.22 10.62 -1.97
N VAL A 280 3.23 9.82 -2.29
CA VAL A 280 3.16 8.35 -2.26
C VAL A 280 4.11 7.82 -1.21
N CYS A 281 3.57 7.14 -0.21
CA CYS A 281 4.35 6.53 0.87
C CYS A 281 4.59 5.04 0.60
N PHE A 282 5.78 4.55 0.92
CA PHE A 282 6.18 3.15 0.70
C PHE A 282 7.48 2.81 1.46
N ARG A 283 7.82 1.53 1.51
CA ARG A 283 9.16 1.08 1.90
C ARG A 283 10.12 1.24 0.73
N ASP A 284 11.20 1.97 0.91
CA ASP A 284 12.19 2.20 -0.13
C ASP A 284 12.97 0.94 -0.48
N GLN A 285 13.02 0.59 -1.77
CA GLN A 285 13.81 -0.52 -2.31
C GLN A 285 14.73 -0.07 -3.47
N ALA A 286 14.77 1.23 -3.77
CA ALA A 286 15.55 1.73 -4.89
C ALA A 286 17.04 1.40 -4.75
N LEU A 287 17.64 0.98 -5.86
CA LEU A 287 19.07 0.68 -5.91
C LEU A 287 19.86 1.96 -5.62
N ASN A 288 20.91 1.83 -4.79
CA ASN A 288 21.77 2.95 -4.38
C ASN A 288 21.03 4.09 -3.66
N SER A 289 19.84 3.82 -3.12
CA SER A 289 19.11 4.83 -2.34
C SER A 289 19.73 4.99 -0.95
N PRO A 290 19.93 6.25 -0.49
CA PRO A 290 20.40 6.52 0.88
C PRO A 290 19.34 6.20 1.95
N THR A 291 18.09 5.99 1.51
CA THR A 291 16.95 5.67 2.37
C THR A 291 16.42 4.24 2.18
N LYS A 292 17.20 3.37 1.51
CA LYS A 292 16.81 1.98 1.27
C LYS A 292 16.47 1.27 2.58
N GLY A 293 15.32 0.57 2.58
CA GLY A 293 14.83 -0.17 3.73
C GLY A 293 14.12 0.68 4.79
N HIS A 294 13.98 1.99 4.57
CA HIS A 294 13.25 2.89 5.45
C HIS A 294 11.86 3.24 4.90
N PHE A 295 11.02 3.83 5.75
CA PHE A 295 9.72 4.34 5.34
C PHE A 295 9.87 5.74 4.77
N VAL A 296 9.45 5.92 3.53
CA VAL A 296 9.64 7.15 2.76
C VAL A 296 8.36 7.61 2.09
N ALA A 297 8.34 8.88 1.68
CA ALA A 297 7.38 9.42 0.72
C ALA A 297 8.10 9.95 -0.52
N TRP A 298 7.51 9.75 -1.68
CA TRP A 298 7.81 10.44 -2.93
C TRP A 298 6.82 11.59 -3.11
N VAL A 299 7.31 12.74 -3.54
CA VAL A 299 6.51 13.94 -3.86
C VAL A 299 6.72 14.31 -5.32
N GLY A 300 5.62 14.45 -6.05
CA GLY A 300 5.60 14.82 -7.46
C GLY A 300 4.19 15.11 -7.93
N THR A 301 3.99 15.14 -9.23
CA THR A 301 2.67 15.29 -9.87
C THR A 301 2.23 13.99 -10.53
N TYR A 302 0.94 13.88 -10.86
CA TYR A 302 0.44 12.76 -11.66
C TYR A 302 1.14 12.69 -13.02
N ASP A 303 1.47 13.84 -13.61
CA ASP A 303 2.20 13.93 -14.87
C ASP A 303 3.66 13.44 -14.74
N ASP A 304 4.33 13.69 -13.60
CA ASP A 304 5.65 13.11 -13.33
C ASP A 304 5.60 11.60 -13.28
N LEU A 305 4.58 11.04 -12.60
CA LEU A 305 4.37 9.60 -12.54
C LEU A 305 4.15 9.04 -13.95
N LYS A 306 3.20 9.58 -14.71
CA LYS A 306 2.79 9.09 -16.03
C LYS A 306 3.91 9.18 -17.08
N SER A 307 4.71 10.24 -17.01
CA SER A 307 5.83 10.49 -17.92
C SER A 307 7.15 9.87 -17.47
N GLY A 308 7.17 9.17 -16.33
CA GLY A 308 8.39 8.57 -15.79
C GLY A 308 9.43 9.57 -15.27
N ARG A 309 9.04 10.84 -15.04
CA ARG A 309 9.94 11.85 -14.46
C ARG A 309 10.24 11.56 -12.99
N PRO A 310 11.40 11.96 -12.48
CA PRO A 310 11.84 11.64 -11.12
C PRO A 310 10.90 12.09 -9.99
N GLY A 311 10.08 13.12 -10.25
CA GLY A 311 9.32 13.86 -9.22
C GLY A 311 10.13 15.03 -8.68
N GLN A 312 9.67 15.61 -7.56
CA GLN A 312 10.26 16.83 -7.00
C GLN A 312 11.29 16.54 -5.92
N TYR A 313 10.96 15.66 -4.97
CA TYR A 313 11.84 15.23 -3.88
C TYR A 313 11.28 13.98 -3.17
N ARG A 314 12.07 13.45 -2.24
CA ARG A 314 11.65 12.38 -1.33
C ARG A 314 11.72 12.87 0.10
N ILE A 315 10.94 12.21 0.98
CA ILE A 315 10.94 12.45 2.42
C ILE A 315 11.25 11.12 3.11
N LYS A 316 12.28 11.08 3.95
CA LYS A 316 12.45 9.98 4.89
C LYS A 316 11.58 10.24 6.11
N LEU A 317 10.47 9.51 6.21
CA LEU A 317 9.46 9.69 7.25
C LEU A 317 9.88 9.04 8.56
N LEU A 318 10.33 7.77 8.51
CA LEU A 318 10.77 7.01 9.67
C LEU A 318 12.05 6.23 9.35
N HIS A 319 12.98 6.23 10.31
CA HIS A 319 14.13 5.34 10.29
C HIS A 319 13.75 3.98 10.86
N HIS A 320 14.11 2.92 10.16
CA HIS A 320 13.97 1.56 10.67
C HIS A 320 15.26 1.14 11.40
N HIS A 321 15.16 0.89 12.70
CA HIS A 321 16.29 0.49 13.57
C HIS A 321 16.47 -1.03 13.69
N GLY A 322 15.68 -1.82 12.96
CA GLY A 322 15.74 -3.28 13.01
C GLY A 322 16.98 -3.84 12.31
N LYS A 323 17.46 -5.00 12.79
CA LYS A 323 18.59 -5.72 12.17
C LYS A 323 18.29 -6.19 10.74
N ARG A 324 17.03 -6.52 10.46
CA ARG A 324 16.56 -6.89 9.13
C ARG A 324 16.20 -5.63 8.37
N LEU A 325 17.02 -5.23 7.42
CA LEU A 325 16.75 -4.09 6.56
C LEU A 325 15.41 -4.27 5.84
N GLY A 326 14.59 -3.24 5.85
CA GLY A 326 13.31 -3.23 5.15
C GLY A 326 12.17 -3.96 5.87
N ASP A 327 12.26 -4.22 7.16
CA ASP A 327 11.13 -4.73 7.94
C ASP A 327 10.24 -3.58 8.45
N CYS A 328 9.67 -2.83 7.52
CA CYS A 328 8.74 -1.72 7.70
C CYS A 328 7.89 -1.55 6.43
N GLY A 329 7.07 -0.53 6.35
CA GLY A 329 6.21 -0.25 5.17
C GLY A 329 4.77 -0.68 5.41
N TYR A 330 4.03 -0.97 4.32
CA TYR A 330 2.58 -1.23 4.36
C TYR A 330 1.84 -0.03 4.97
N PRO A 331 1.79 1.09 4.23
CA PRO A 331 1.27 2.32 4.77
C PRO A 331 -0.26 2.40 4.78
N GLY A 332 -0.79 3.17 5.74
CA GLY A 332 -2.01 3.94 5.59
C GLY A 332 -1.62 5.41 5.38
N VAL A 333 -2.31 6.12 4.51
CA VAL A 333 -2.01 7.54 4.23
C VAL A 333 -3.30 8.31 4.12
N GLU A 334 -3.47 9.28 5.01
CA GLU A 334 -4.68 10.10 5.09
C GLU A 334 -4.32 11.58 4.94
N LEU A 335 -5.15 12.34 4.23
CA LEU A 335 -5.03 13.78 4.06
C LEU A 335 -6.14 14.49 4.80
N LEU A 336 -5.79 15.29 5.81
CA LEU A 336 -6.73 16.10 6.56
C LEU A 336 -7.03 17.43 5.85
N PRO A 337 -8.16 18.08 6.14
CA PRO A 337 -8.57 19.32 5.46
C PRO A 337 -7.58 20.48 5.60
N ASP A 338 -6.79 20.49 6.67
CA ASP A 338 -5.76 21.50 6.92
C ASP A 338 -4.44 21.25 6.16
N GLY A 339 -4.42 20.22 5.28
CA GLY A 339 -3.25 19.81 4.52
C GLY A 339 -2.28 18.92 5.29
N THR A 340 -2.62 18.52 6.52
CA THR A 340 -1.80 17.56 7.26
C THR A 340 -1.94 16.17 6.65
N ILE A 341 -0.81 15.55 6.32
CA ILE A 341 -0.71 14.16 5.88
C ILE A 341 -0.38 13.31 7.11
N VAL A 342 -1.19 12.29 7.36
CA VAL A 342 -0.98 11.27 8.40
C VAL A 342 -0.53 9.99 7.71
N ALA A 343 0.76 9.71 7.72
CA ALA A 343 1.37 8.54 7.11
C ALA A 343 1.69 7.51 8.20
N THR A 344 0.97 6.39 8.19
CA THR A 344 1.06 5.31 9.18
C THR A 344 1.80 4.12 8.60
N THR A 345 2.66 3.48 9.39
CA THR A 345 3.31 2.22 9.03
C THR A 345 3.65 1.38 10.26
N TYR A 346 4.13 0.16 10.05
CA TYR A 346 4.82 -0.60 11.08
C TYR A 346 6.33 -0.43 10.92
N VAL A 347 7.04 -0.29 12.03
CA VAL A 347 8.49 -0.04 12.02
C VAL A 347 9.10 -0.25 13.40
N LYS A 348 10.33 -0.72 13.46
CA LYS A 348 11.16 -0.54 14.66
C LYS A 348 11.69 0.89 14.64
N TYR A 349 10.99 1.81 15.30
CA TYR A 349 11.21 3.26 15.21
C TYR A 349 12.23 3.82 16.21
N ALA A 350 12.74 2.97 17.10
CA ALA A 350 13.76 3.32 18.10
C ALA A 350 14.69 2.14 18.37
N ASP A 351 15.86 2.43 18.92
CA ASP A 351 16.77 1.42 19.46
C ASP A 351 16.15 0.82 20.73
N GLY A 352 16.58 -0.40 21.09
CA GLY A 352 16.08 -1.09 22.27
C GLY A 352 15.66 -2.53 21.98
N PRO A 353 15.12 -3.27 22.99
CA PRO A 353 14.67 -4.64 22.84
C PRO A 353 13.31 -4.77 22.14
N GLU A 354 12.52 -3.67 22.04
CA GLU A 354 11.16 -3.67 21.50
C GLU A 354 11.19 -4.04 20.03
N GLN A 355 10.18 -4.79 19.61
CA GLN A 355 9.94 -5.14 18.21
C GLN A 355 9.21 -3.99 17.48
N ASN A 356 8.76 -4.23 16.26
CA ASN A 356 8.06 -3.24 15.45
C ASN A 356 6.77 -2.76 16.14
N SER A 357 6.51 -1.48 16.01
CA SER A 357 5.30 -0.79 16.45
C SER A 357 4.53 -0.26 15.24
N VAL A 358 3.23 -0.03 15.38
CA VAL A 358 2.46 0.77 14.42
C VAL A 358 2.60 2.24 14.82
N VAL A 359 3.17 3.04 13.91
CA VAL A 359 3.51 4.45 14.14
C VAL A 359 3.02 5.28 12.97
N SER A 360 2.42 6.43 13.24
CA SER A 360 2.14 7.46 12.24
C SER A 360 3.11 8.63 12.34
N VAL A 361 3.36 9.27 11.20
CA VAL A 361 4.10 10.54 11.08
C VAL A 361 3.16 11.58 10.49
N ARG A 362 3.16 12.77 11.07
CA ARG A 362 2.31 13.89 10.66
C ARG A 362 3.17 15.01 10.08
N PHE A 363 2.85 15.46 8.87
CA PHE A 363 3.59 16.55 8.20
C PHE A 363 2.71 17.24 7.16
N ARG A 364 3.14 18.42 6.73
CA ARG A 364 2.55 19.17 5.60
C ARG A 364 3.61 19.40 4.53
N LEU A 365 3.20 19.45 3.26
CA LEU A 365 4.14 19.74 2.17
C LEU A 365 4.75 21.13 2.29
N SER A 366 4.01 22.13 2.80
CA SER A 366 4.55 23.46 3.07
C SER A 366 5.76 23.46 4.01
N GLU A 367 5.80 22.54 4.98
CA GLU A 367 6.92 22.40 5.92
C GLU A 367 8.13 21.77 5.23
N THR A 368 7.92 20.72 4.43
CA THR A 368 9.00 20.06 3.70
C THR A 368 9.54 20.94 2.57
N ASP A 369 8.69 21.72 1.89
CA ASP A 369 9.10 22.71 0.89
C ASP A 369 9.99 23.82 1.51
N ALA A 370 9.69 24.23 2.74
CA ALA A 370 10.52 25.21 3.45
C ALA A 370 11.91 24.64 3.80
N LEU A 371 12.00 23.32 4.07
CA LEU A 371 13.29 22.64 4.30
C LEU A 371 14.11 22.46 3.02
N LEU A 372 13.46 22.36 1.85
CA LEU A 372 14.16 22.32 0.56
C LEU A 372 14.88 23.63 0.19
N LYS A 373 14.41 24.75 0.71
CA LYS A 373 14.96 26.08 0.42
C LYS A 373 16.19 26.43 1.27
N ARG A 374 16.47 25.62 2.28
CA ARG A 374 17.65 25.74 3.15
C ARG A 374 18.81 24.91 2.61
#